data_2ccdeeca10422f9cb8c23656a02c076f
#
_entry.id   2ccdeeca10422f9cb8c23656a02c076f
#
_cell.length_a   1.000
_cell.length_b   1.000
_cell.length_c   1.000
_cell.angle_alpha   90.00
_cell.angle_beta   90.00
_cell.angle_gamma   90.00
#
_symmetry.space_group_name_H-M   'P 1'
#
loop_
_entity.id
_entity.type
_entity.pdbx_description
1 polymer ?
#
loop_
_entity_poly.entity_id
_entity_poly.type
_entity_poly.pdbx_seq_one_letter_code
_entity_poly.pdbx_strand_id
1 'polypeptide(L)'
;WKRYHRPPKKEYWDYIINRRDLLVPQDIRERKGSFFTPQIWVEKSQDYIAEVLGESWQDEYYIWDLAAGTGNLLAGLVNKYNIFASTIDQADVDIMIERVDNGANLLKSHIFKFDFLNDDFSKLPKELKNIIDEKPEKLIIYINPPYAEAASTATQIGTGQNKSKVSNTTKIFEEYLPMIGIANRELFIQFFIRIYKEIPNCILASFSKLKYINATNFVQFREVFKAKFLKGFICPAYTFDNVRSNFPIGFLIWDTSKKQKIKSISVDVFNEKIEFLGKKSFSSNISNKQKLTITQWITGYETNGEILGYTGNNGPDYQNNKFLKISSIQTKVAGGNLNNATKYKITATNLIQISIYLSVRLCIEATWINDRDQFLYPNDKLEEDLEFQSDCLAFTLFHGQNRISAEEGINHWIPFSEAEVGAKNSFESHFMKDFIDGKIKPKETKELLTERRSQKPIKFSKEAKDIFEAGRELWKYYHKHDLININASYYDIRKFFQGVDSKSGRMNNKSIDETYNKLIGNLRERMKILAKKIEP
;
A
#
# COMPACT_ATOMS: atom_id res chain seq x y z
N TRP A 1 -8.19 36.86 21.79
CA TRP A 1 -9.01 36.77 23.03
C TRP A 1 -9.70 38.08 23.41
N LYS A 2 -9.19 39.26 23.06
CA LYS A 2 -9.81 40.56 23.36
C LYS A 2 -11.28 40.72 22.91
N ARG A 3 -11.76 39.83 22.02
CA ARG A 3 -13.14 39.83 21.50
C ARG A 3 -14.09 38.86 22.24
N TYR A 4 -13.59 38.08 23.22
CA TYR A 4 -14.39 37.09 23.93
C TYR A 4 -14.70 37.54 25.35
N HIS A 5 -15.96 37.45 25.74
CA HIS A 5 -16.43 37.82 27.09
C HIS A 5 -15.85 36.96 28.22
N ARG A 6 -15.41 35.75 27.90
CA ARG A 6 -14.77 34.81 28.85
C ARG A 6 -13.59 34.13 28.12
N PRO A 7 -12.39 34.68 28.19
CA PRO A 7 -11.23 33.99 27.67
C PRO A 7 -11.00 32.69 28.44
N PRO A 8 -10.50 31.60 27.79
CA PRO A 8 -10.16 30.38 28.48
C PRO A 8 -9.14 30.66 29.58
N LYS A 9 -9.18 29.85 30.65
CA LYS A 9 -8.20 29.95 31.72
C LYS A 9 -6.80 29.67 31.18
N LYS A 10 -5.76 30.28 31.76
CA LYS A 10 -4.36 30.11 31.34
C LYS A 10 -3.91 28.65 31.28
N GLU A 11 -4.40 27.83 32.20
CA GLU A 11 -4.09 26.37 32.26
C GLU A 11 -4.50 25.59 30.99
N TYR A 12 -5.43 26.13 30.17
CA TYR A 12 -5.85 25.51 28.92
C TYR A 12 -5.23 26.15 27.67
N TRP A 13 -4.39 27.19 27.82
CA TRP A 13 -3.86 27.90 26.67
C TRP A 13 -2.97 27.02 25.81
N ASP A 14 -2.03 26.28 26.40
CA ASP A 14 -1.16 25.36 25.65
C ASP A 14 -1.97 24.28 24.95
N TYR A 15 -3.00 23.75 25.61
CA TYR A 15 -3.92 22.77 25.01
C TYR A 15 -4.68 23.36 23.83
N ILE A 16 -5.16 24.60 23.92
CA ILE A 16 -5.90 25.28 22.86
C ILE A 16 -4.95 25.68 21.72
N ILE A 17 -3.76 26.19 22.04
CA ILE A 17 -2.75 26.57 21.07
C ILE A 17 -2.31 25.34 20.27
N ASN A 18 -2.01 24.23 20.91
CA ASN A 18 -1.62 22.99 20.28
C ASN A 18 -2.72 22.38 19.40
N ARG A 19 -3.99 22.73 19.64
CA ARG A 19 -5.15 22.29 18.85
C ARG A 19 -5.76 23.36 17.97
N ARG A 20 -5.19 24.55 17.91
CA ARG A 20 -5.69 25.65 17.09
C ARG A 20 -5.78 25.28 15.61
N ASP A 21 -4.86 24.46 15.15
CA ASP A 21 -4.84 23.95 13.79
C ASP A 21 -6.05 23.03 13.49
N LEU A 22 -6.64 22.42 14.51
CA LEU A 22 -7.90 21.64 14.42
C LEU A 22 -9.12 22.53 14.21
N LEU A 23 -9.03 23.84 14.46
CA LEU A 23 -10.14 24.79 14.27
C LEU A 23 -10.31 25.22 12.81
N VAL A 24 -9.31 24.94 11.94
CA VAL A 24 -9.47 25.14 10.50
C VAL A 24 -10.46 24.10 9.96
N PRO A 25 -11.54 24.50 9.24
CA PRO A 25 -12.51 23.55 8.71
C PRO A 25 -11.87 22.40 7.95
N GLN A 26 -12.37 21.19 8.17
CA GLN A 26 -11.80 19.95 7.62
C GLN A 26 -11.72 19.98 6.09
N ASP A 27 -12.73 20.55 5.43
CA ASP A 27 -12.77 20.69 3.98
C ASP A 27 -11.65 21.59 3.42
N ILE A 28 -11.27 22.63 4.15
CA ILE A 28 -10.15 23.51 3.78
C ILE A 28 -8.82 22.77 3.93
N ARG A 29 -8.64 22.01 5.00
CA ARG A 29 -7.42 21.21 5.24
C ARG A 29 -7.27 20.09 4.23
N GLU A 30 -8.33 19.33 3.98
CA GLU A 30 -8.34 18.27 2.97
C GLU A 30 -8.07 18.82 1.56
N ARG A 31 -8.59 19.99 1.25
CA ARG A 31 -8.41 20.68 -0.03
C ARG A 31 -6.96 21.10 -0.24
N LYS A 32 -6.28 21.59 0.79
CA LYS A 32 -4.86 21.95 0.76
C LYS A 32 -3.93 20.74 0.89
N GLY A 33 -4.44 19.57 1.32
CA GLY A 33 -3.61 18.40 1.63
C GLY A 33 -2.70 18.61 2.84
N SER A 34 -3.03 19.58 3.70
CA SER A 34 -2.24 19.94 4.87
C SER A 34 -2.60 19.03 6.04
N PHE A 35 -1.64 18.22 6.49
CA PHE A 35 -1.77 17.34 7.63
C PHE A 35 -0.73 17.71 8.67
N PHE A 36 -1.19 18.04 9.89
CA PHE A 36 -0.27 18.38 10.96
C PHE A 36 0.46 17.14 11.47
N THR A 37 1.78 17.28 11.63
CA THR A 37 2.60 16.20 12.19
C THR A 37 2.36 16.13 13.68
N PRO A 38 1.92 14.98 14.24
CA PRO A 38 1.80 14.79 15.68
C PRO A 38 3.15 14.93 16.37
N GLN A 39 3.15 15.50 17.59
CA GLN A 39 4.37 15.75 18.36
C GLN A 39 5.24 14.50 18.53
N ILE A 40 4.61 13.35 18.74
CA ILE A 40 5.29 12.06 18.88
C ILE A 40 6.15 11.71 17.64
N TRP A 41 5.69 12.06 16.42
CA TRP A 41 6.45 11.84 15.20
C TRP A 41 7.44 12.95 14.91
N VAL A 42 7.20 14.16 15.42
CA VAL A 42 8.18 15.25 15.37
C VAL A 42 9.41 14.85 16.18
N GLU A 43 9.24 14.46 17.44
CA GLU A 43 10.32 14.00 18.31
C GLU A 43 11.07 12.82 17.68
N LYS A 44 10.33 11.79 17.23
CA LYS A 44 10.96 10.63 16.60
C LYS A 44 11.75 10.96 15.34
N SER A 45 11.27 11.91 14.53
CA SER A 45 12.01 12.34 13.34
C SER A 45 13.27 13.13 13.66
N GLN A 46 13.27 13.92 14.73
CA GLN A 46 14.44 14.65 15.23
C GLN A 46 15.50 13.67 15.79
N ASP A 47 15.09 12.60 16.51
CA ASP A 47 15.98 11.52 16.92
C ASP A 47 16.69 10.89 15.72
N TYR A 48 15.95 10.63 14.62
CA TYR A 48 16.51 10.04 13.40
C TYR A 48 17.48 10.97 12.68
N ILE A 49 17.24 12.29 12.73
CA ILE A 49 18.20 13.27 12.21
C ILE A 49 19.47 13.26 13.07
N ALA A 50 19.35 13.23 14.39
CA ALA A 50 20.48 13.14 15.31
C ALA A 50 21.29 11.85 15.09
N GLU A 51 20.64 10.71 14.93
CA GLU A 51 21.31 9.44 14.64
C GLU A 51 22.11 9.45 13.30
N VAL A 52 21.68 10.25 12.33
CA VAL A 52 22.35 10.35 10.99
C VAL A 52 23.44 11.41 10.97
N LEU A 53 23.20 12.57 11.59
CA LEU A 53 24.08 13.74 11.50
C LEU A 53 24.90 14.00 12.77
N GLY A 54 24.65 13.26 13.85
CA GLY A 54 25.27 13.46 15.17
C GLY A 54 24.42 14.31 16.10
N GLU A 55 24.69 14.20 17.41
CA GLU A 55 23.92 14.89 18.47
C GLU A 55 23.98 16.42 18.35
N SER A 56 25.08 16.96 17.81
CA SER A 56 25.28 18.42 17.63
C SER A 56 24.62 18.99 16.36
N TRP A 57 23.79 18.21 15.66
CA TRP A 57 23.27 18.59 14.35
C TRP A 57 22.56 19.96 14.33
N GLN A 58 21.88 20.35 15.42
CA GLN A 58 21.17 21.63 15.48
C GLN A 58 22.11 22.83 15.53
N ASP A 59 23.36 22.67 15.99
CA ASP A 59 24.37 23.71 16.01
C ASP A 59 25.21 23.74 14.72
N GLU A 60 25.35 22.58 14.08
CA GLU A 60 26.20 22.42 12.90
C GLU A 60 25.47 22.64 11.58
N TYR A 61 24.13 22.57 11.56
CA TYR A 61 23.30 22.69 10.36
C TYR A 61 22.27 23.78 10.50
N TYR A 62 21.93 24.40 9.37
CA TYR A 62 20.76 25.24 9.22
C TYR A 62 19.56 24.35 8.88
N ILE A 63 18.38 24.73 9.35
CA ILE A 63 17.13 23.98 9.17
C ILE A 63 16.14 24.89 8.46
N TRP A 64 15.56 24.45 7.37
CA TRP A 64 14.48 25.16 6.72
C TRP A 64 13.26 24.25 6.55
N ASP A 65 12.16 24.63 7.20
CA ASP A 65 10.84 24.10 6.91
C ASP A 65 10.15 25.01 5.91
N LEU A 66 10.12 24.57 4.66
CA LEU A 66 9.57 25.36 3.54
C LEU A 66 8.06 25.20 3.34
N ALA A 67 7.41 24.38 4.17
CA ALA A 67 5.96 24.19 4.23
C ALA A 67 5.46 24.16 5.69
N ALA A 68 5.99 25.06 6.51
CA ALA A 68 5.92 25.01 7.97
C ALA A 68 4.49 25.08 8.53
N GLY A 69 3.51 25.59 7.77
CA GLY A 69 2.18 25.85 8.30
C GLY A 69 2.28 26.71 9.55
N THR A 70 1.84 26.21 10.69
CA THR A 70 1.94 26.91 11.97
C THR A 70 3.21 26.58 12.76
N GLY A 71 4.19 25.88 12.18
CA GLY A 71 5.49 25.58 12.77
C GLY A 71 5.54 24.37 13.69
N ASN A 72 4.62 23.42 13.57
CA ASN A 72 4.57 22.24 14.46
C ASN A 72 5.79 21.34 14.32
N LEU A 73 6.31 21.16 13.12
CA LEU A 73 7.47 20.31 12.86
C LEU A 73 8.76 20.85 13.53
N LEU A 74 8.82 22.14 13.77
CA LEU A 74 9.96 22.83 14.40
C LEU A 74 9.91 22.83 15.93
N ALA A 75 8.86 22.27 16.52
CA ALA A 75 8.74 22.17 17.97
C ALA A 75 9.84 21.30 18.57
N GLY A 76 10.43 21.73 19.68
CA GLY A 76 11.52 21.02 20.36
C GLY A 76 12.92 21.36 19.84
N LEU A 77 13.08 22.06 18.73
CA LEU A 77 14.38 22.54 18.26
C LEU A 77 14.91 23.64 19.19
N VAL A 78 16.21 23.63 19.45
CA VAL A 78 16.83 24.46 20.50
C VAL A 78 17.63 25.64 19.94
N ASN A 79 18.16 25.56 18.72
CA ASN A 79 18.99 26.64 18.16
C ASN A 79 18.19 27.51 17.15
N LYS A 80 17.47 28.49 17.69
CA LYS A 80 16.64 29.41 16.87
C LYS A 80 17.37 30.19 15.77
N TYR A 81 18.67 30.38 15.92
CA TYR A 81 19.49 31.12 14.95
C TYR A 81 19.70 30.34 13.65
N ASN A 82 19.59 29.03 13.71
CA ASN A 82 19.74 28.15 12.55
C ASN A 82 18.40 27.71 11.91
N ILE A 83 17.25 28.19 12.42
CA ILE A 83 15.93 27.73 11.97
C ILE A 83 15.24 28.77 11.11
N PHE A 84 14.84 28.38 9.91
CA PHE A 84 14.01 29.14 8.99
C PHE A 84 12.67 28.44 8.77
N ALA A 85 11.59 29.23 8.71
CA ALA A 85 10.24 28.73 8.51
C ALA A 85 9.50 29.55 7.46
N SER A 86 8.96 28.89 6.44
CA SER A 86 8.15 29.57 5.44
C SER A 86 6.84 28.83 5.16
N THR A 87 5.83 29.58 4.80
CA THR A 87 4.51 29.06 4.47
C THR A 87 3.81 29.96 3.45
N ILE A 88 2.85 29.39 2.71
CA ILE A 88 2.10 30.11 1.68
C ILE A 88 1.08 31.11 2.26
N ASP A 89 0.56 30.86 3.46
CA ASP A 89 -0.50 31.63 4.07
C ASP A 89 0.04 32.66 5.07
N GLN A 90 -0.34 33.92 4.93
CA GLN A 90 0.02 34.96 5.89
C GLN A 90 -0.51 34.69 7.29
N ALA A 91 -1.70 34.10 7.41
CA ALA A 91 -2.28 33.73 8.71
C ALA A 91 -1.42 32.74 9.48
N ASP A 92 -0.75 31.80 8.79
CA ASP A 92 0.17 30.84 9.41
C ASP A 92 1.46 31.53 9.87
N VAL A 93 1.97 32.51 9.10
CA VAL A 93 3.09 33.37 9.51
C VAL A 93 2.75 34.12 10.80
N ASP A 94 1.57 34.75 10.85
CA ASP A 94 1.12 35.51 12.01
C ASP A 94 0.99 34.61 13.26
N ILE A 95 0.53 33.37 13.08
CA ILE A 95 0.47 32.36 14.14
C ILE A 95 1.86 31.99 14.64
N MET A 96 2.81 31.74 13.76
CA MET A 96 4.19 31.44 14.16
C MET A 96 4.83 32.59 14.92
N ILE A 97 4.60 33.84 14.49
CA ILE A 97 5.07 35.05 15.19
C ILE A 97 4.42 35.13 16.58
N GLU A 98 3.11 34.90 16.70
CA GLU A 98 2.43 34.84 18.00
C GLU A 98 3.01 33.74 18.91
N ARG A 99 3.37 32.58 18.36
CA ARG A 99 4.06 31.51 19.10
C ARG A 99 5.42 31.95 19.63
N VAL A 100 6.19 32.72 18.85
CA VAL A 100 7.47 33.30 19.31
C VAL A 100 7.24 34.23 20.49
N ASP A 101 6.21 35.06 20.45
CA ASP A 101 5.85 35.96 21.57
C ASP A 101 5.41 35.18 22.83
N ASN A 102 4.97 33.92 22.67
CA ASN A 102 4.62 33.01 23.75
C ASN A 102 5.73 32.01 24.09
N GLY A 103 6.95 32.23 23.63
CA GLY A 103 8.13 31.45 24.04
C GLY A 103 8.58 30.35 23.07
N ALA A 104 8.02 30.26 21.86
CA ALA A 104 8.53 29.34 20.84
C ALA A 104 9.95 29.73 20.43
N ASN A 105 10.83 28.75 20.27
CA ASN A 105 12.24 28.97 20.00
C ASN A 105 12.52 29.19 18.50
N LEU A 106 12.00 30.28 17.97
CA LEU A 106 12.16 30.75 16.58
C LEU A 106 12.52 32.23 16.55
N LEU A 107 13.17 32.70 15.49
CA LEU A 107 13.39 34.12 15.25
C LEU A 107 12.29 34.68 14.33
N LYS A 108 11.68 35.81 14.72
CA LYS A 108 10.65 36.48 13.89
C LYS A 108 11.17 36.84 12.49
N SER A 109 12.46 37.21 12.39
CA SER A 109 13.13 37.53 11.12
C SER A 109 13.31 36.31 10.20
N HIS A 110 13.24 35.09 10.74
CA HIS A 110 13.38 33.83 9.99
C HIS A 110 12.03 33.21 9.62
N ILE A 111 10.91 33.87 10.00
CA ILE A 111 9.55 33.42 9.66
C ILE A 111 9.03 34.35 8.56
N PHE A 112 8.68 33.77 7.40
CA PHE A 112 8.27 34.57 6.26
C PHE A 112 7.25 33.85 5.38
N LYS A 113 6.46 34.64 4.64
CA LYS A 113 5.56 34.16 3.61
C LYS A 113 6.34 33.84 2.35
N PHE A 114 6.18 32.61 1.83
CA PHE A 114 6.82 32.17 0.61
C PHE A 114 6.02 31.00 -0.02
N ASP A 115 5.65 31.16 -1.30
CA ASP A 115 5.04 30.08 -2.08
C ASP A 115 6.15 29.27 -2.74
N PHE A 116 6.55 28.19 -2.11
CA PHE A 116 7.66 27.35 -2.58
C PHE A 116 7.43 26.76 -3.98
N LEU A 117 6.21 26.70 -4.50
CA LEU A 117 5.94 26.15 -5.84
C LEU A 117 5.81 27.21 -6.94
N ASN A 118 5.71 28.50 -6.56
CA ASN A 118 5.49 29.58 -7.53
C ASN A 118 6.48 30.76 -7.41
N ASP A 119 7.00 31.02 -6.21
CA ASP A 119 7.88 32.18 -5.98
C ASP A 119 9.33 31.89 -6.40
N ASP A 120 10.02 32.92 -6.87
CA ASP A 120 11.44 32.89 -7.16
C ASP A 120 12.28 33.05 -5.89
N PHE A 121 13.46 32.41 -5.83
CA PHE A 121 14.35 32.47 -4.66
C PHE A 121 14.95 33.85 -4.39
N SER A 122 14.79 34.81 -5.30
CA SER A 122 15.11 36.22 -5.01
C SER A 122 14.27 36.85 -3.89
N LYS A 123 13.11 36.26 -3.58
CA LYS A 123 12.23 36.64 -2.46
C LYS A 123 12.66 36.10 -1.10
N LEU A 124 13.62 35.21 -1.06
CA LEU A 124 14.10 34.61 0.20
C LEU A 124 14.86 35.64 1.05
N PRO A 125 14.84 35.53 2.38
CA PRO A 125 15.74 36.27 3.24
C PRO A 125 17.18 36.11 2.77
N LYS A 126 17.94 37.22 2.75
CA LYS A 126 19.33 37.24 2.26
C LYS A 126 20.21 36.20 2.94
N GLU A 127 20.04 36.02 4.24
CA GLU A 127 20.79 35.03 5.01
C GLU A 127 20.53 33.59 4.51
N LEU A 128 19.25 33.21 4.35
CA LEU A 128 18.91 31.88 3.85
C LEU A 128 19.40 31.69 2.41
N LYS A 129 19.31 32.73 1.58
CA LYS A 129 19.83 32.66 0.21
C LYS A 129 21.34 32.44 0.18
N ASN A 130 22.09 33.14 1.03
CA ASN A 130 23.55 32.91 1.15
C ASN A 130 23.86 31.48 1.60
N ILE A 131 23.07 30.91 2.52
CA ILE A 131 23.25 29.52 2.94
C ILE A 131 23.04 28.54 1.77
N ILE A 132 22.00 28.77 0.97
CA ILE A 132 21.72 27.93 -0.22
C ILE A 132 22.84 28.04 -1.25
N ASP A 133 23.37 29.24 -1.46
CA ASP A 133 24.39 29.49 -2.49
C ASP A 133 25.79 29.05 -2.05
N GLU A 134 26.15 29.21 -0.78
CA GLU A 134 27.53 29.06 -0.28
C GLU A 134 27.76 27.80 0.54
N LYS A 135 26.74 27.28 1.25
CA LYS A 135 26.86 26.16 2.22
C LYS A 135 25.67 25.20 2.16
N PRO A 136 25.21 24.79 0.98
CA PRO A 136 24.01 23.94 0.86
C PRO A 136 24.18 22.58 1.58
N GLU A 137 25.41 22.08 1.72
CA GLU A 137 25.71 20.84 2.45
C GLU A 137 25.48 20.94 3.98
N LYS A 138 25.36 22.18 4.50
CA LYS A 138 25.00 22.48 5.88
C LYS A 138 23.50 22.81 6.05
N LEU A 139 22.70 22.65 4.99
CA LEU A 139 21.27 22.91 5.02
C LEU A 139 20.47 21.61 5.09
N ILE A 140 19.61 21.52 6.07
CA ILE A 140 18.60 20.48 6.20
C ILE A 140 17.25 21.06 5.77
N ILE A 141 16.68 20.52 4.73
CA ILE A 141 15.26 20.74 4.39
C ILE A 141 14.45 19.75 5.20
N TYR A 142 13.81 20.22 6.27
CA TYR A 142 13.01 19.40 7.18
C TYR A 142 11.54 19.74 7.02
N ILE A 143 10.79 18.84 6.36
CA ILE A 143 9.43 19.15 5.87
C ILE A 143 8.43 18.01 6.05
N ASN A 144 7.16 18.41 6.19
CA ASN A 144 6.00 17.58 5.94
C ASN A 144 5.15 18.24 4.83
N PRO A 145 5.48 18.01 3.54
CA PRO A 145 4.82 18.70 2.43
C PRO A 145 3.37 18.24 2.25
N PRO A 146 2.50 19.05 1.61
CA PRO A 146 1.12 18.67 1.39
C PRO A 146 0.98 17.43 0.48
N TYR A 147 0.05 16.52 0.81
CA TYR A 147 -0.17 15.24 0.11
C TYR A 147 -1.27 15.28 -0.95
N ALA A 148 -1.71 16.45 -1.38
CA ALA A 148 -2.73 16.55 -2.42
C ALA A 148 -2.24 16.01 -3.77
N GLU A 149 -3.15 15.34 -4.48
CA GLU A 149 -2.94 14.84 -5.84
C GLU A 149 -3.93 15.50 -6.78
N ALA A 150 -3.49 15.90 -7.98
CA ALA A 150 -4.37 16.38 -9.01
C ALA A 150 -5.27 15.27 -9.53
N ALA A 151 -6.55 15.32 -9.21
CA ALA A 151 -7.52 14.39 -9.74
C ALA A 151 -7.77 14.67 -11.23
N SER A 152 -7.57 13.67 -12.07
CA SER A 152 -7.75 13.75 -13.52
C SER A 152 -9.19 13.53 -14.00
N THR A 153 -10.18 13.35 -13.10
CA THR A 153 -11.56 13.00 -13.48
C THR A 153 -12.61 13.78 -12.70
N ALA A 154 -13.57 14.32 -13.45
CA ALA A 154 -14.77 15.01 -12.97
C ALA A 154 -15.80 14.10 -12.27
N THR A 155 -15.47 12.84 -11.97
CA THR A 155 -16.43 11.80 -11.57
C THR A 155 -16.22 11.20 -10.19
N GLN A 156 -15.44 11.81 -9.31
CA GLN A 156 -15.37 11.34 -7.92
C GLN A 156 -16.39 12.07 -7.05
N ILE A 157 -17.41 11.33 -6.61
CA ILE A 157 -18.38 11.77 -5.60
C ILE A 157 -17.63 11.98 -4.27
N GLY A 158 -17.74 13.17 -3.69
CA GLY A 158 -17.08 13.55 -2.43
C GLY A 158 -16.00 14.63 -2.61
N THR A 159 -15.09 14.76 -1.66
CA THR A 159 -14.02 15.80 -1.59
C THR A 159 -13.12 15.92 -2.83
N GLY A 160 -13.22 15.00 -3.79
CA GLY A 160 -12.43 14.98 -5.03
C GLY A 160 -12.69 16.15 -5.99
N GLN A 161 -13.90 16.72 -6.04
CA GLN A 161 -14.23 17.83 -6.95
C GLN A 161 -13.44 19.11 -6.66
N ASN A 162 -13.07 19.32 -5.40
CA ASN A 162 -12.32 20.50 -4.97
C ASN A 162 -10.79 20.36 -5.15
N LYS A 163 -10.27 19.17 -5.48
CA LYS A 163 -8.84 18.88 -5.63
C LYS A 163 -8.32 19.04 -7.08
N SER A 164 -9.21 19.17 -8.06
CA SER A 164 -8.88 19.04 -9.48
C SER A 164 -7.98 20.12 -10.08
N LYS A 165 -7.68 21.19 -9.37
CA LYS A 165 -6.88 22.30 -9.91
C LYS A 165 -5.63 22.66 -9.11
N VAL A 166 -5.45 22.15 -7.89
CA VAL A 166 -4.44 22.67 -6.96
C VAL A 166 -3.00 22.30 -7.33
N SER A 167 -2.78 21.14 -7.95
CA SER A 167 -1.41 20.68 -8.26
C SER A 167 -0.98 20.87 -9.72
N ASN A 168 -1.89 21.24 -10.63
CA ASN A 168 -1.58 21.36 -12.06
C ASN A 168 -1.34 22.80 -12.50
N THR A 169 -1.38 23.78 -11.59
CA THR A 169 -1.30 25.21 -11.90
C THR A 169 -0.07 25.88 -11.30
N THR A 170 0.87 25.12 -10.76
CA THR A 170 2.10 25.69 -10.20
C THR A 170 3.15 25.88 -11.29
N LYS A 171 4.02 26.88 -11.12
CA LYS A 171 5.18 27.09 -12.00
C LYS A 171 6.05 25.84 -12.07
N ILE A 172 6.27 25.19 -10.93
CA ILE A 172 7.06 23.96 -10.82
C ILE A 172 6.41 22.79 -11.56
N PHE A 173 5.08 22.70 -11.59
CA PHE A 173 4.40 21.69 -12.38
C PHE A 173 4.71 21.84 -13.88
N GLU A 174 4.60 23.05 -14.41
CA GLU A 174 4.85 23.31 -15.83
C GLU A 174 6.32 23.07 -16.19
N GLU A 175 7.24 23.52 -15.35
CA GLU A 175 8.68 23.44 -15.58
C GLU A 175 9.21 21.99 -15.57
N TYR A 176 8.77 21.18 -14.61
CA TYR A 176 9.31 19.83 -14.44
C TYR A 176 8.44 18.72 -15.04
N LEU A 177 7.25 18.99 -15.57
CA LEU A 177 6.40 18.01 -16.22
C LEU A 177 7.12 17.22 -17.34
N PRO A 178 7.91 17.83 -18.24
CA PRO A 178 8.63 17.10 -19.28
C PRO A 178 9.68 16.14 -18.72
N MET A 179 10.20 16.42 -17.51
CA MET A 179 11.29 15.69 -16.90
C MET A 179 10.82 14.50 -16.07
N ILE A 180 9.77 14.67 -15.28
CA ILE A 180 9.30 13.67 -14.31
C ILE A 180 7.91 13.09 -14.63
N GLY A 181 7.28 13.56 -15.70
CA GLY A 181 6.04 13.03 -16.22
C GLY A 181 4.88 13.03 -15.21
N ILE A 182 4.12 11.94 -15.21
CA ILE A 182 2.89 11.79 -14.40
C ILE A 182 3.13 11.92 -12.88
N ALA A 183 4.34 11.66 -12.40
CA ALA A 183 4.69 11.82 -10.99
C ALA A 183 4.48 13.25 -10.48
N ASN A 184 4.57 14.23 -11.38
CA ASN A 184 4.39 15.65 -11.09
C ASN A 184 2.95 16.04 -10.62
N ARG A 185 1.99 15.12 -10.75
CA ARG A 185 0.63 15.31 -10.22
C ARG A 185 0.57 15.30 -8.69
N GLU A 186 1.58 14.76 -8.02
CA GLU A 186 1.68 14.75 -6.57
C GLU A 186 2.39 16.01 -6.07
N LEU A 187 1.75 16.80 -5.22
CA LEU A 187 2.35 18.02 -4.70
C LEU A 187 3.69 17.79 -4.01
N PHE A 188 3.79 16.76 -3.15
CA PHE A 188 5.06 16.49 -2.45
C PHE A 188 6.22 16.17 -3.42
N ILE A 189 5.94 15.63 -4.61
CA ILE A 189 6.95 15.40 -5.65
C ILE A 189 7.41 16.71 -6.28
N GLN A 190 6.53 17.69 -6.43
CA GLN A 190 6.92 19.04 -6.90
C GLN A 190 7.87 19.71 -5.90
N PHE A 191 7.64 19.53 -4.60
CA PHE A 191 8.60 19.95 -3.58
C PHE A 191 9.94 19.21 -3.73
N PHE A 192 9.93 17.91 -3.83
CA PHE A 192 11.16 17.10 -3.91
C PHE A 192 11.98 17.42 -5.15
N ILE A 193 11.34 17.57 -6.32
CA ILE A 193 12.08 17.86 -7.54
C ILE A 193 12.68 19.26 -7.50
N ARG A 194 11.94 20.25 -6.99
CA ARG A 194 12.45 21.61 -6.83
C ARG A 194 13.62 21.65 -5.86
N ILE A 195 13.51 21.04 -4.68
CA ILE A 195 14.61 20.93 -3.72
C ILE A 195 15.83 20.31 -4.38
N TYR A 196 15.65 19.17 -5.05
CA TYR A 196 16.75 18.43 -5.67
C TYR A 196 17.47 19.22 -6.78
N LYS A 197 16.74 20.07 -7.52
CA LYS A 197 17.27 20.84 -8.65
C LYS A 197 17.79 22.21 -8.27
N GLU A 198 17.09 22.91 -7.38
CA GLU A 198 17.36 24.32 -7.08
C GLU A 198 18.08 24.51 -5.74
N ILE A 199 18.11 23.49 -4.86
CA ILE A 199 18.87 23.46 -3.59
C ILE A 199 19.79 22.23 -3.59
N PRO A 200 20.75 22.14 -4.50
CA PRO A 200 21.60 20.97 -4.62
C PRO A 200 22.47 20.79 -3.37
N ASN A 201 22.85 19.54 -3.10
CA ASN A 201 23.75 19.13 -2.02
C ASN A 201 23.22 19.28 -0.58
N CYS A 202 21.95 19.60 -0.40
CA CYS A 202 21.33 19.66 0.93
C CYS A 202 20.96 18.25 1.47
N ILE A 203 20.64 18.19 2.75
CA ILE A 203 19.96 17.04 3.37
C ILE A 203 18.45 17.26 3.26
N LEU A 204 17.73 16.30 2.68
CA LEU A 204 16.26 16.30 2.65
C LEU A 204 15.74 15.30 3.69
N ALA A 205 15.15 15.81 4.76
CA ALA A 205 14.50 15.05 5.83
C ALA A 205 12.99 15.30 5.75
N SER A 206 12.22 14.34 5.26
CA SER A 206 10.82 14.61 4.93
C SER A 206 9.86 13.49 5.29
N PHE A 207 8.67 13.89 5.74
CA PHE A 207 7.51 13.03 5.75
C PHE A 207 6.90 12.95 4.35
N SER A 208 6.49 11.76 3.90
CA SER A 208 5.87 11.58 2.59
C SER A 208 5.17 10.24 2.44
N LYS A 209 4.32 10.14 1.42
CA LYS A 209 3.88 8.84 0.91
C LYS A 209 5.08 8.13 0.27
N LEU A 210 5.09 6.79 0.34
CA LEU A 210 6.24 5.99 -0.13
C LEU A 210 6.14 5.55 -1.59
N LYS A 211 5.04 5.81 -2.27
CA LYS A 211 4.80 5.36 -3.65
C LYS A 211 5.87 5.83 -4.66
N TYR A 212 6.58 6.92 -4.39
CA TYR A 212 7.67 7.35 -5.25
C TYR A 212 8.86 6.37 -5.26
N ILE A 213 8.99 5.51 -4.25
CA ILE A 213 10.04 4.50 -4.17
C ILE A 213 9.75 3.33 -5.13
N ASN A 214 8.50 2.82 -5.18
CA ASN A 214 8.20 1.56 -5.85
C ASN A 214 7.15 1.63 -6.97
N ALA A 215 6.30 2.66 -7.02
CA ALA A 215 5.22 2.71 -7.99
C ALA A 215 5.71 3.02 -9.41
N THR A 216 5.04 2.43 -10.41
CA THR A 216 5.40 2.56 -11.83
C THR A 216 5.27 3.99 -12.36
N ASN A 217 4.29 4.75 -11.85
CA ASN A 217 4.08 6.14 -12.23
C ASN A 217 5.24 7.08 -11.85
N PHE A 218 6.17 6.63 -11.01
CA PHE A 218 7.32 7.41 -10.54
C PHE A 218 8.65 6.99 -11.18
N VAL A 219 8.66 6.16 -12.20
CA VAL A 219 9.88 5.71 -12.86
C VAL A 219 10.70 6.90 -13.38
N GLN A 220 10.09 7.84 -14.10
CA GLN A 220 10.77 9.04 -14.61
C GLN A 220 11.32 9.91 -13.47
N PHE A 221 10.56 10.08 -12.40
CA PHE A 221 11.04 10.79 -11.22
C PHE A 221 12.29 10.13 -10.62
N ARG A 222 12.31 8.79 -10.46
CA ARG A 222 13.48 8.06 -9.93
C ARG A 222 14.71 8.12 -10.83
N GLU A 223 14.54 8.30 -12.14
CA GLU A 223 15.69 8.51 -13.05
C GLU A 223 16.32 9.89 -12.88
N VAL A 224 15.59 10.85 -12.35
CA VAL A 224 16.07 12.21 -12.06
C VAL A 224 16.52 12.35 -10.62
N PHE A 225 15.70 11.96 -9.66
CA PHE A 225 15.98 12.06 -8.22
C PHE A 225 16.95 10.95 -7.79
N LYS A 226 18.24 11.26 -7.81
CA LYS A 226 19.33 10.33 -7.47
C LYS A 226 19.99 10.76 -6.17
N ALA A 227 19.26 10.71 -5.06
CA ALA A 227 19.79 11.02 -3.75
C ALA A 227 20.14 9.73 -2.99
N LYS A 228 21.15 9.78 -2.13
CA LYS A 228 21.49 8.65 -1.28
C LYS A 228 20.54 8.58 -0.09
N PHE A 229 19.83 7.46 0.06
CA PHE A 229 19.07 7.19 1.26
C PHE A 229 20.02 6.98 2.46
N LEU A 230 19.77 7.68 3.55
CA LEU A 230 20.57 7.56 4.78
C LEU A 230 19.86 6.71 5.81
N LYS A 231 18.66 7.10 6.22
CA LYS A 231 17.86 6.42 7.24
C LYS A 231 16.40 6.84 7.14
N GLY A 232 15.50 6.06 7.75
CA GLY A 232 14.10 6.45 7.85
C GLY A 232 13.24 5.43 8.57
N PHE A 233 12.01 5.83 8.83
CA PHE A 233 11.00 4.97 9.42
C PHE A 233 9.65 5.16 8.74
N ILE A 234 8.73 4.23 8.99
CA ILE A 234 7.32 4.34 8.61
C ILE A 234 6.45 4.28 9.85
N CYS A 235 5.34 5.01 9.78
CA CYS A 235 4.32 5.08 10.81
C CYS A 235 2.92 5.11 10.21
N PRO A 236 1.86 4.78 10.98
CA PRO A 236 0.50 4.74 10.48
C PRO A 236 -0.03 6.13 10.14
N ALA A 237 -0.58 6.30 8.94
CA ALA A 237 -1.16 7.58 8.50
C ALA A 237 -2.34 8.04 9.37
N TYR A 238 -3.10 7.11 9.94
CA TYR A 238 -4.23 7.46 10.82
C TYR A 238 -3.83 8.14 12.13
N THR A 239 -2.53 8.19 12.46
CA THR A 239 -2.01 8.97 13.58
C THR A 239 -1.87 10.45 13.25
N PHE A 240 -1.85 10.80 11.96
CA PHE A 240 -1.88 12.18 11.51
C PHE A 240 -3.32 12.69 11.50
N ASP A 241 -3.48 13.96 11.82
CA ASP A 241 -4.79 14.55 11.99
C ASP A 241 -5.72 14.33 10.79
N ASN A 242 -6.93 13.83 11.06
CA ASN A 242 -8.00 13.57 10.09
C ASN A 242 -7.71 12.61 8.94
N VAL A 243 -6.64 11.84 8.98
CA VAL A 243 -6.39 10.77 8.01
C VAL A 243 -7.15 9.52 8.41
N ARG A 244 -8.22 9.20 7.66
CA ARG A 244 -9.05 8.00 7.91
C ARG A 244 -8.52 6.73 7.25
N SER A 245 -7.50 6.84 6.43
CA SER A 245 -7.01 5.74 5.60
C SER A 245 -5.84 5.01 6.24
N ASN A 246 -5.82 3.69 6.09
CA ASN A 246 -4.75 2.82 6.57
C ASN A 246 -3.64 2.71 5.50
N PHE A 247 -2.65 3.59 5.56
CA PHE A 247 -1.45 3.50 4.73
C PHE A 247 -0.22 3.99 5.51
N PRO A 248 1.00 3.62 5.10
CA PRO A 248 2.19 4.11 5.74
C PRO A 248 2.54 5.53 5.29
N ILE A 249 2.90 6.38 6.24
CA ILE A 249 3.67 7.59 6.00
C ILE A 249 5.11 7.29 6.36
N GLY A 250 6.05 7.65 5.50
CA GLY A 250 7.48 7.51 5.75
C GLY A 250 8.11 8.84 6.15
N PHE A 251 8.97 8.81 7.17
CA PHE A 251 9.98 9.83 7.37
C PHE A 251 11.31 9.32 6.83
N LEU A 252 11.81 9.96 5.77
CA LEU A 252 13.01 9.52 5.07
C LEU A 252 14.03 10.65 4.98
N ILE A 253 15.31 10.31 5.23
CA ILE A 253 16.44 11.23 5.18
C ILE A 253 17.29 10.87 3.96
N TRP A 254 17.49 11.87 3.10
CA TRP A 254 18.23 11.76 1.85
C TRP A 254 19.38 12.76 1.80
N ASP A 255 20.54 12.29 1.36
CA ASP A 255 21.69 13.15 1.02
C ASP A 255 21.65 13.42 -0.50
N THR A 256 21.31 14.65 -0.88
CA THR A 256 21.19 15.03 -2.29
C THR A 256 22.54 15.30 -2.95
N SER A 257 23.61 15.44 -2.16
CA SER A 257 24.98 15.57 -2.67
C SER A 257 25.51 14.27 -3.28
N LYS A 258 25.07 13.13 -2.75
CA LYS A 258 25.51 11.80 -3.19
C LYS A 258 24.52 11.19 -4.16
N LYS A 259 24.92 11.15 -5.44
CA LYS A 259 24.06 10.63 -6.50
C LYS A 259 24.00 9.11 -6.49
N GLN A 260 22.87 8.56 -6.06
CA GLN A 260 22.60 7.13 -6.01
C GLN A 260 21.19 6.83 -6.54
N LYS A 261 21.07 5.89 -7.49
CA LYS A 261 19.76 5.40 -7.91
C LYS A 261 19.08 4.67 -6.77
N ILE A 262 17.79 4.95 -6.57
CA ILE A 262 16.95 4.22 -5.61
C ILE A 262 16.72 2.81 -6.15
N LYS A 263 17.39 1.81 -5.56
CA LYS A 263 17.18 0.39 -5.88
C LYS A 263 16.32 -0.28 -4.83
N SER A 264 16.70 -0.11 -3.58
CA SER A 264 15.98 -0.59 -2.42
C SER A 264 16.33 0.29 -1.22
N ILE A 265 15.36 0.50 -0.34
CA ILE A 265 15.55 1.13 0.95
C ILE A 265 15.00 0.21 2.04
N SER A 266 15.64 0.17 3.19
CA SER A 266 15.13 -0.52 4.39
C SER A 266 14.85 0.52 5.47
N VAL A 267 13.65 0.49 6.01
CA VAL A 267 13.15 1.44 7.00
C VAL A 267 12.65 0.73 8.24
N ASP A 268 12.70 1.40 9.37
CA ASP A 268 12.14 0.92 10.62
C ASP A 268 10.61 1.10 10.62
N VAL A 269 9.89 0.22 11.29
CA VAL A 269 8.42 0.23 11.37
C VAL A 269 8.00 0.50 12.80
N PHE A 270 7.23 1.55 13.03
CA PHE A 270 6.69 1.89 14.35
C PHE A 270 5.16 1.95 14.30
N ASN A 271 4.51 1.40 15.34
CA ASN A 271 3.07 1.57 15.52
C ASN A 271 2.72 2.94 16.13
N GLU A 272 1.44 3.18 16.39
CA GLU A 272 0.92 4.43 16.96
C GLU A 272 1.44 4.76 18.38
N LYS A 273 2.10 3.80 19.05
CA LYS A 273 2.71 3.97 20.37
C LYS A 273 4.23 4.09 20.32
N ILE A 274 4.82 4.25 19.12
CA ILE A 274 6.27 4.21 18.88
C ILE A 274 6.91 2.86 19.26
N GLU A 275 6.17 1.79 19.33
CA GLU A 275 6.74 0.46 19.49
C GLU A 275 7.35 0.00 18.16
N PHE A 276 8.60 -0.44 18.22
CA PHE A 276 9.29 -0.97 17.04
C PHE A 276 8.74 -2.33 16.66
N LEU A 277 8.19 -2.44 15.44
CA LEU A 277 7.61 -3.66 14.91
C LEU A 277 8.57 -4.48 14.03
N GLY A 278 9.73 -3.93 13.69
CA GLY A 278 10.69 -4.55 12.78
C GLY A 278 11.11 -3.62 11.65
N LYS A 279 11.68 -4.20 10.59
CA LYS A 279 12.11 -3.46 9.39
C LYS A 279 11.31 -3.86 8.17
N LYS A 280 11.09 -2.91 7.27
CA LYS A 280 10.47 -3.16 5.97
C LYS A 280 11.35 -2.65 4.85
N SER A 281 11.49 -3.47 3.81
CA SER A 281 12.21 -3.09 2.59
C SER A 281 11.24 -2.70 1.48
N PHE A 282 11.58 -1.62 0.77
CA PHE A 282 10.88 -1.17 -0.43
C PHE A 282 11.84 -1.22 -1.60
N SER A 283 11.46 -1.90 -2.69
CA SER A 283 12.27 -2.06 -3.88
C SER A 283 11.68 -1.28 -5.05
N SER A 284 12.53 -0.52 -5.74
CA SER A 284 12.12 0.29 -6.89
C SER A 284 12.05 -0.48 -8.19
N ASN A 285 12.43 -1.74 -8.21
CA ASN A 285 12.50 -2.63 -9.38
C ASN A 285 12.97 -1.97 -10.70
N ILE A 286 14.08 -1.26 -10.62
CA ILE A 286 14.78 -0.75 -11.80
C ILE A 286 15.70 -1.87 -12.31
N SER A 287 15.14 -2.90 -12.95
CA SER A 287 15.94 -3.82 -13.75
C SER A 287 15.84 -3.40 -15.22
N ASN A 288 16.92 -3.62 -16.00
CA ASN A 288 16.98 -3.32 -17.44
C ASN A 288 15.97 -4.13 -18.29
N LYS A 289 15.23 -5.06 -17.68
CA LYS A 289 14.07 -5.73 -18.26
C LYS A 289 12.84 -5.13 -17.59
N GLN A 290 11.89 -4.63 -18.35
CA GLN A 290 10.58 -4.15 -17.87
C GLN A 290 9.90 -5.31 -17.13
N LYS A 291 10.05 -5.36 -15.80
CA LYS A 291 9.30 -6.32 -14.99
C LYS A 291 7.88 -5.81 -14.85
N LEU A 292 6.95 -6.63 -15.27
CA LEU A 292 5.52 -6.38 -15.11
C LEU A 292 5.13 -6.58 -13.64
N THR A 293 4.29 -5.71 -13.11
CA THR A 293 3.64 -5.98 -11.82
C THR A 293 2.88 -7.29 -11.91
N ILE A 294 2.62 -7.96 -10.77
CA ILE A 294 1.87 -9.22 -10.77
C ILE A 294 0.50 -9.07 -11.47
N THR A 295 -0.10 -7.91 -11.39
CA THR A 295 -1.36 -7.57 -12.06
C THR A 295 -1.22 -7.45 -13.58
N GLN A 296 -0.09 -6.95 -14.07
CA GLN A 296 0.22 -6.90 -15.49
C GLN A 296 0.71 -8.27 -16.00
N TRP A 297 1.49 -8.97 -15.19
CA TRP A 297 2.01 -10.29 -15.50
C TRP A 297 0.90 -11.30 -15.82
N ILE A 298 -0.17 -11.32 -15.00
CA ILE A 298 -1.28 -12.26 -15.21
C ILE A 298 -2.04 -12.01 -16.54
N THR A 299 -1.99 -10.79 -17.10
CA THR A 299 -2.67 -10.50 -18.37
C THR A 299 -2.09 -11.25 -19.56
N GLY A 300 -0.84 -11.69 -19.48
CA GLY A 300 -0.17 -12.49 -20.50
C GLY A 300 -0.63 -13.95 -20.58
N TYR A 301 -1.46 -14.40 -19.62
CA TYR A 301 -1.90 -15.79 -19.52
C TYR A 301 -3.40 -15.96 -19.81
N GLU A 302 -4.01 -15.09 -20.58
CA GLU A 302 -5.37 -15.33 -21.12
C GLU A 302 -5.31 -16.48 -22.11
N THR A 303 -6.23 -17.45 -21.94
CA THR A 303 -6.26 -18.64 -22.80
C THR A 303 -7.69 -18.98 -23.23
N ASN A 304 -7.77 -19.70 -24.34
CA ASN A 304 -9.00 -20.33 -24.82
C ASN A 304 -9.00 -21.79 -24.35
N GLY A 305 -10.13 -22.27 -23.84
CA GLY A 305 -10.29 -23.66 -23.38
C GLY A 305 -11.55 -23.82 -22.56
N GLU A 306 -11.73 -25.02 -21.97
CA GLU A 306 -12.79 -25.27 -21.01
C GLU A 306 -12.66 -24.31 -19.81
N ILE A 307 -13.77 -23.67 -19.47
CA ILE A 307 -13.77 -22.65 -18.43
C ILE A 307 -14.04 -23.30 -17.09
N LEU A 308 -13.06 -23.25 -16.20
CA LEU A 308 -13.12 -23.77 -14.83
C LEU A 308 -13.69 -22.75 -13.84
N GLY A 309 -13.77 -21.50 -14.24
CA GLY A 309 -14.23 -20.38 -13.42
C GLY A 309 -13.70 -19.05 -13.93
N TYR A 310 -13.94 -18.01 -13.14
CA TYR A 310 -13.58 -16.63 -13.47
C TYR A 310 -12.91 -15.95 -12.28
N THR A 311 -11.95 -15.08 -12.55
CA THR A 311 -11.36 -14.20 -11.53
C THR A 311 -11.25 -12.76 -12.05
N GLY A 312 -11.16 -11.82 -11.13
CA GLY A 312 -11.04 -10.39 -11.42
C GLY A 312 -9.62 -9.87 -11.22
N ASN A 313 -9.40 -8.70 -11.79
CA ASN A 313 -8.22 -7.89 -11.53
C ASN A 313 -8.68 -6.52 -11.03
N ASN A 314 -8.53 -6.26 -9.74
CA ASN A 314 -9.04 -5.06 -9.09
C ASN A 314 -7.93 -4.05 -8.75
N GLY A 315 -6.92 -3.95 -9.60
CA GLY A 315 -5.79 -3.05 -9.39
C GLY A 315 -4.63 -3.68 -8.63
N PRO A 316 -3.50 -2.98 -8.55
CA PRO A 316 -2.25 -3.53 -8.03
C PRO A 316 -2.13 -3.47 -6.50
N ASP A 317 -3.06 -2.82 -5.79
CA ASP A 317 -2.96 -2.57 -4.36
C ASP A 317 -3.70 -3.60 -3.50
N TYR A 318 -3.21 -3.79 -2.26
CA TYR A 318 -3.77 -4.75 -1.30
C TYR A 318 -5.16 -4.35 -0.78
N GLN A 319 -5.54 -3.08 -0.79
CA GLN A 319 -6.86 -2.65 -0.34
C GLN A 319 -7.99 -3.24 -1.18
N ASN A 320 -7.72 -3.56 -2.44
CA ASN A 320 -8.68 -4.17 -3.34
C ASN A 320 -8.70 -5.70 -3.28
N ASN A 321 -7.84 -6.34 -2.48
CA ASN A 321 -7.81 -7.80 -2.34
C ASN A 321 -9.13 -8.40 -1.87
N LYS A 322 -9.95 -7.67 -1.12
CA LYS A 322 -11.30 -8.10 -0.72
C LYS A 322 -12.26 -8.36 -1.89
N PHE A 323 -11.98 -7.78 -3.06
CA PHE A 323 -12.75 -8.01 -4.29
C PHE A 323 -12.14 -9.12 -5.16
N LEU A 324 -10.93 -9.58 -4.83
CA LEU A 324 -10.26 -10.65 -5.55
C LEU A 324 -10.86 -11.99 -5.12
N LYS A 325 -11.53 -12.67 -6.05
CA LYS A 325 -12.24 -13.92 -5.82
C LYS A 325 -12.23 -14.79 -7.07
N ILE A 326 -12.44 -16.08 -6.88
CA ILE A 326 -12.84 -17.01 -7.94
C ILE A 326 -14.35 -17.23 -7.86
N SER A 327 -15.03 -17.30 -8.98
CA SER A 327 -16.48 -17.58 -9.08
C SER A 327 -16.78 -18.47 -10.28
N SER A 328 -17.86 -19.25 -10.19
CA SER A 328 -18.33 -20.13 -11.26
C SER A 328 -18.84 -19.31 -12.44
N ILE A 329 -19.50 -18.21 -12.18
CA ILE A 329 -20.09 -17.31 -13.17
C ILE A 329 -19.33 -15.98 -13.25
N GLN A 330 -19.38 -15.39 -14.43
CA GLN A 330 -18.84 -14.05 -14.64
C GLN A 330 -19.72 -13.02 -13.93
N THR A 331 -19.18 -12.38 -12.89
CA THR A 331 -19.92 -11.39 -12.09
C THR A 331 -19.58 -9.97 -12.53
N LYS A 332 -20.62 -9.12 -12.68
CA LYS A 332 -20.46 -7.67 -12.81
C LYS A 332 -20.29 -7.06 -11.43
N VAL A 333 -19.37 -6.11 -11.27
CA VAL A 333 -19.31 -5.31 -10.05
C VAL A 333 -20.42 -4.26 -10.14
N ALA A 334 -21.34 -4.26 -9.18
CA ALA A 334 -22.43 -3.29 -9.12
C ALA A 334 -21.89 -1.85 -9.09
N GLY A 335 -22.31 -1.01 -10.01
CA GLY A 335 -21.92 0.41 -10.08
C GLY A 335 -20.58 0.71 -10.75
N GLY A 336 -19.88 -0.28 -11.28
CA GLY A 336 -18.60 -0.11 -11.96
C GLY A 336 -18.68 -0.29 -13.47
N ASN A 337 -17.73 0.31 -14.18
CA ASN A 337 -17.50 0.01 -15.60
C ASN A 337 -17.26 -1.51 -15.76
N LEU A 338 -17.74 -2.09 -16.87
CA LEU A 338 -17.53 -3.50 -17.27
C LEU A 338 -16.06 -3.96 -17.19
N ASN A 339 -15.11 -3.03 -17.18
CA ASN A 339 -13.67 -3.27 -17.06
C ASN A 339 -13.22 -3.77 -15.67
N ASN A 340 -14.07 -3.70 -14.63
CA ASN A 340 -13.77 -4.18 -13.28
C ASN A 340 -14.47 -5.50 -12.93
N ALA A 341 -15.13 -6.14 -13.89
CA ALA A 341 -15.75 -7.45 -13.73
C ALA A 341 -14.68 -8.55 -13.61
N THR A 342 -15.11 -9.76 -13.26
CA THR A 342 -14.30 -10.99 -13.35
C THR A 342 -13.84 -11.20 -14.80
N LYS A 343 -12.69 -10.63 -15.13
CA LYS A 343 -12.20 -10.44 -16.50
C LYS A 343 -11.54 -11.70 -17.05
N TYR A 344 -10.86 -12.44 -16.16
CA TYR A 344 -10.04 -13.57 -16.58
C TYR A 344 -10.82 -14.87 -16.50
N LYS A 345 -10.81 -15.63 -17.59
CA LYS A 345 -11.23 -17.02 -17.62
C LYS A 345 -10.13 -17.89 -17.03
N ILE A 346 -10.51 -18.81 -16.17
CA ILE A 346 -9.60 -19.83 -15.62
C ILE A 346 -9.76 -21.07 -16.46
N THR A 347 -8.66 -21.59 -16.97
CA THR A 347 -8.60 -22.80 -17.80
C THR A 347 -7.46 -23.70 -17.32
N ALA A 348 -7.37 -24.92 -17.83
CA ALA A 348 -6.27 -25.83 -17.47
C ALA A 348 -4.88 -25.22 -17.73
N THR A 349 -4.75 -24.36 -18.74
CA THR A 349 -3.45 -23.81 -19.16
C THR A 349 -2.95 -22.68 -18.28
N ASN A 350 -3.83 -21.92 -17.62
CA ASN A 350 -3.46 -20.80 -16.76
C ASN A 350 -3.78 -20.99 -15.28
N LEU A 351 -4.26 -22.19 -14.88
CA LEU A 351 -4.69 -22.46 -13.50
C LEU A 351 -3.58 -22.18 -12.48
N ILE A 352 -2.36 -22.59 -12.77
CA ILE A 352 -1.20 -22.37 -11.87
C ILE A 352 -0.90 -20.87 -11.74
N GLN A 353 -0.85 -20.15 -12.86
CA GLN A 353 -0.56 -18.70 -12.88
C GLN A 353 -1.64 -17.90 -12.14
N ILE A 354 -2.91 -18.27 -12.33
CA ILE A 354 -4.02 -17.68 -11.57
C ILE A 354 -3.89 -18.01 -10.07
N SER A 355 -3.49 -19.21 -9.74
CA SER A 355 -3.27 -19.61 -8.33
C SER A 355 -2.14 -18.82 -7.69
N ILE A 356 -1.03 -18.60 -8.40
CA ILE A 356 0.06 -17.74 -7.94
C ILE A 356 -0.47 -16.31 -7.72
N TYR A 357 -1.13 -15.73 -8.73
CA TYR A 357 -1.67 -14.37 -8.65
C TYR A 357 -2.59 -14.16 -7.45
N LEU A 358 -3.49 -15.12 -7.19
CA LEU A 358 -4.40 -15.06 -6.04
C LEU A 358 -3.65 -15.23 -4.72
N SER A 359 -2.77 -16.22 -4.65
CA SER A 359 -2.08 -16.58 -3.41
C SER A 359 -1.19 -15.46 -2.91
N VAL A 360 -0.30 -14.90 -3.74
CA VAL A 360 0.61 -13.82 -3.34
C VAL A 360 -0.12 -12.55 -2.91
N ARG A 361 -1.36 -12.36 -3.34
CA ARG A 361 -2.19 -11.22 -2.94
C ARG A 361 -3.07 -11.50 -1.73
N LEU A 362 -3.46 -12.73 -1.49
CA LEU A 362 -4.40 -13.11 -0.43
C LEU A 362 -3.72 -13.72 0.80
N CYS A 363 -2.45 -14.17 0.69
CA CYS A 363 -1.69 -14.68 1.83
C CYS A 363 -1.24 -13.57 2.78
N ILE A 364 -1.13 -12.34 2.30
CA ILE A 364 -0.75 -11.16 3.10
C ILE A 364 -2.02 -10.46 3.58
N GLU A 365 -2.09 -10.22 4.88
CA GLU A 365 -3.16 -9.42 5.45
C GLU A 365 -2.97 -7.94 5.07
N ALA A 366 -4.02 -7.30 4.56
CA ALA A 366 -4.02 -5.87 4.23
C ALA A 366 -4.04 -5.04 5.53
N THR A 367 -2.87 -4.63 5.97
CA THR A 367 -2.67 -3.72 7.11
C THR A 367 -2.17 -2.36 6.61
N TRP A 368 -2.03 -1.39 7.51
CA TRP A 368 -1.45 -0.10 7.16
C TRP A 368 0.02 -0.20 6.67
N ILE A 369 0.75 -1.28 7.05
CA ILE A 369 2.16 -1.48 6.69
C ILE A 369 2.32 -1.85 5.21
N ASN A 370 1.38 -2.61 4.65
CA ASN A 370 1.42 -3.14 3.28
C ASN A 370 0.24 -2.66 2.43
N ASP A 371 -0.15 -1.40 2.62
CA ASP A 371 -1.27 -0.78 1.93
C ASP A 371 -1.05 -0.59 0.43
N ARG A 372 -2.07 -0.04 -0.20
CA ARG A 372 -2.38 0.16 -1.63
C ARG A 372 -1.23 0.61 -2.53
N ASP A 373 -0.20 1.19 -1.98
CA ASP A 373 0.94 1.69 -2.77
C ASP A 373 2.09 0.65 -2.86
N GLN A 374 1.82 -0.60 -2.52
CA GLN A 374 2.78 -1.71 -2.60
C GLN A 374 2.51 -2.53 -3.86
N PHE A 375 3.52 -2.67 -4.68
CA PHE A 375 3.43 -3.40 -5.95
C PHE A 375 4.28 -4.67 -5.86
N LEU A 376 3.66 -5.81 -6.15
CA LEU A 376 4.36 -7.09 -6.27
C LEU A 376 4.86 -7.28 -7.70
N TYR A 377 6.06 -7.84 -7.78
CA TYR A 377 6.70 -8.19 -9.04
C TYR A 377 7.14 -9.66 -8.99
N PRO A 378 6.83 -10.47 -10.02
CA PRO A 378 7.38 -11.82 -10.11
C PRO A 378 8.91 -11.80 -10.07
N ASN A 379 9.52 -12.68 -9.29
CA ASN A 379 10.98 -12.82 -9.30
C ASN A 379 11.45 -13.66 -10.49
N ASP A 380 12.77 -13.63 -10.77
CA ASP A 380 13.33 -14.29 -11.95
C ASP A 380 13.29 -15.84 -11.86
N LYS A 381 13.09 -16.39 -10.67
CA LYS A 381 13.04 -17.83 -10.41
C LYS A 381 11.61 -18.41 -10.29
N LEU A 382 10.61 -17.56 -10.46
CA LEU A 382 9.19 -17.96 -10.29
C LEU A 382 8.83 -19.19 -11.12
N GLU A 383 9.33 -19.27 -12.36
CA GLU A 383 9.05 -20.38 -13.27
C GLU A 383 9.79 -21.69 -12.89
N GLU A 384 10.87 -21.59 -12.14
CA GLU A 384 11.69 -22.73 -11.70
C GLU A 384 11.21 -23.31 -10.35
N ASP A 385 10.52 -22.50 -9.53
CA ASP A 385 10.05 -22.91 -8.20
C ASP A 385 8.71 -23.64 -8.27
N LEU A 386 8.78 -24.91 -8.67
CA LEU A 386 7.60 -25.76 -8.84
C LEU A 386 6.88 -26.07 -7.52
N GLU A 387 7.59 -26.09 -6.38
CA GLU A 387 6.97 -26.31 -5.06
C GLU A 387 6.14 -25.09 -4.67
N PHE A 388 6.68 -23.89 -4.82
CA PHE A 388 5.94 -22.65 -4.58
C PHE A 388 4.67 -22.55 -5.46
N GLN A 389 4.79 -22.87 -6.76
CA GLN A 389 3.64 -22.86 -7.69
C GLN A 389 2.55 -23.83 -7.24
N SER A 390 2.96 -25.03 -6.80
CA SER A 390 2.03 -26.06 -6.31
C SER A 390 1.36 -25.65 -5.01
N ASP A 391 2.11 -25.08 -4.09
CA ASP A 391 1.62 -24.57 -2.81
C ASP A 391 0.61 -23.43 -3.01
N CYS A 392 0.80 -22.59 -4.03
CA CYS A 392 -0.18 -21.58 -4.43
C CYS A 392 -1.50 -22.19 -4.92
N LEU A 393 -1.45 -23.33 -5.64
CA LEU A 393 -2.67 -24.06 -6.01
C LEU A 393 -3.40 -24.59 -4.76
N ALA A 394 -2.67 -25.21 -3.83
CA ALA A 394 -3.26 -25.70 -2.59
C ALA A 394 -3.91 -24.57 -1.78
N PHE A 395 -3.24 -23.44 -1.65
CA PHE A 395 -3.78 -22.26 -0.99
C PHE A 395 -5.09 -21.78 -1.67
N THR A 396 -5.09 -21.69 -3.00
CA THR A 396 -6.25 -21.23 -3.77
C THR A 396 -7.47 -22.13 -3.63
N LEU A 397 -7.26 -23.46 -3.58
CA LEU A 397 -8.34 -24.43 -3.43
C LEU A 397 -9.12 -24.25 -2.13
N PHE A 398 -8.44 -23.95 -1.03
CA PHE A 398 -9.04 -23.88 0.29
C PHE A 398 -9.17 -22.46 0.85
N HIS A 399 -8.88 -21.44 0.05
CA HIS A 399 -9.03 -20.05 0.48
C HIS A 399 -10.50 -19.59 0.45
N GLY A 400 -10.89 -18.75 1.42
CA GLY A 400 -12.25 -18.27 1.55
C GLY A 400 -12.79 -17.43 0.38
N GLN A 401 -11.90 -16.91 -0.49
CA GLN A 401 -12.27 -16.20 -1.72
C GLN A 401 -12.42 -17.14 -2.94
N ASN A 402 -12.16 -18.41 -2.80
CA ASN A 402 -12.65 -19.40 -3.75
C ASN A 402 -14.15 -19.60 -3.51
N ARG A 403 -14.97 -19.04 -4.38
CA ARG A 403 -16.44 -19.03 -4.31
C ARG A 403 -17.08 -19.82 -5.45
N ILE A 404 -16.37 -20.81 -5.96
CA ILE A 404 -16.96 -21.79 -6.89
C ILE A 404 -18.12 -22.48 -6.19
N SER A 405 -19.25 -22.60 -6.86
CA SER A 405 -20.45 -23.26 -6.36
C SER A 405 -21.03 -24.22 -7.39
N ALA A 406 -21.34 -25.41 -6.95
CA ALA A 406 -22.05 -26.42 -7.75
C ALA A 406 -23.53 -26.04 -8.03
N GLU A 407 -24.04 -25.00 -7.37
CA GLU A 407 -25.36 -24.41 -7.70
C GLU A 407 -25.32 -23.55 -8.98
N GLU A 408 -24.14 -23.12 -9.41
CA GLU A 408 -23.93 -22.19 -10.52
C GLU A 408 -23.35 -22.87 -11.78
N GLY A 409 -23.17 -24.20 -11.77
CA GLY A 409 -22.61 -24.97 -12.86
C GLY A 409 -21.77 -26.14 -12.38
N ILE A 410 -21.11 -26.85 -13.30
CA ILE A 410 -20.25 -27.98 -12.97
C ILE A 410 -19.07 -27.51 -12.10
N ASN A 411 -18.90 -28.17 -10.97
CA ASN A 411 -17.78 -27.87 -10.06
C ASN A 411 -16.53 -28.68 -10.45
N HIS A 412 -15.56 -28.02 -11.07
CA HIS A 412 -14.26 -28.60 -11.45
C HIS A 412 -13.20 -28.56 -10.35
N TRP A 413 -13.55 -28.10 -9.13
CA TRP A 413 -12.59 -27.73 -8.08
C TRP A 413 -12.54 -28.70 -6.90
N ILE A 414 -13.11 -29.90 -7.00
CA ILE A 414 -13.00 -30.93 -5.98
C ILE A 414 -11.64 -31.64 -6.13
N PRO A 415 -10.71 -31.51 -5.15
CA PRO A 415 -9.37 -32.06 -5.28
C PRO A 415 -9.24 -33.50 -4.80
N PHE A 416 -10.35 -34.21 -4.60
CA PHE A 416 -10.43 -35.53 -4.03
C PHE A 416 -11.20 -36.48 -4.96
N SER A 417 -10.94 -37.77 -4.84
CA SER A 417 -11.82 -38.80 -5.39
C SER A 417 -12.95 -39.12 -4.40
N GLU A 418 -14.02 -39.76 -4.90
CA GLU A 418 -15.17 -40.18 -4.11
C GLU A 418 -14.74 -41.11 -2.96
N ALA A 419 -13.83 -42.05 -3.25
CA ALA A 419 -13.31 -42.98 -2.25
C ALA A 419 -12.54 -42.28 -1.12
N GLU A 420 -11.78 -41.20 -1.44
CA GLU A 420 -11.02 -40.43 -0.45
C GLU A 420 -11.93 -39.70 0.54
N VAL A 421 -13.14 -39.35 0.15
CA VAL A 421 -14.06 -38.53 0.96
C VAL A 421 -15.35 -39.29 1.36
N GLY A 422 -15.50 -40.56 0.94
CA GLY A 422 -16.66 -41.36 1.26
C GLY A 422 -17.94 -40.90 0.58
N ALA A 423 -17.85 -40.34 -0.60
CA ALA A 423 -19.00 -39.94 -1.39
C ALA A 423 -19.76 -41.15 -1.91
N LYS A 424 -21.10 -41.15 -1.83
CA LYS A 424 -21.97 -42.27 -2.20
C LYS A 424 -22.19 -42.40 -3.73
N ASN A 425 -21.98 -41.36 -4.48
CA ASN A 425 -22.16 -41.29 -5.94
C ASN A 425 -20.96 -40.61 -6.58
N SER A 426 -20.80 -40.75 -7.89
CA SER A 426 -19.73 -40.13 -8.67
C SER A 426 -19.91 -38.61 -8.77
N PHE A 427 -18.80 -37.88 -8.72
CA PHE A 427 -18.76 -36.48 -9.03
C PHE A 427 -19.01 -36.22 -10.52
N GLU A 428 -19.59 -35.09 -10.85
CA GLU A 428 -19.76 -34.66 -12.23
C GLU A 428 -18.44 -34.31 -12.92
N SER A 429 -17.42 -33.95 -12.15
CA SER A 429 -16.10 -33.60 -12.65
C SER A 429 -15.00 -34.10 -11.73
N HIS A 430 -14.00 -34.74 -12.32
CA HIS A 430 -12.75 -35.15 -11.66
C HIS A 430 -11.59 -34.23 -12.06
N PHE A 431 -11.86 -33.10 -12.71
CA PHE A 431 -10.84 -32.25 -13.31
C PHE A 431 -9.69 -31.93 -12.35
N MET A 432 -9.98 -31.40 -11.16
CA MET A 432 -8.92 -30.96 -10.23
C MET A 432 -8.08 -32.12 -9.71
N LYS A 433 -8.72 -33.25 -9.39
CA LYS A 433 -8.01 -34.46 -8.96
C LYS A 433 -7.08 -34.99 -10.06
N ASP A 434 -7.58 -35.05 -11.29
CA ASP A 434 -6.81 -35.54 -12.44
C ASP A 434 -5.71 -34.55 -12.86
N PHE A 435 -5.93 -33.25 -12.67
CA PHE A 435 -4.89 -32.22 -12.87
C PHE A 435 -3.76 -32.38 -11.86
N ILE A 436 -4.08 -32.56 -10.57
CA ILE A 436 -3.10 -32.78 -9.49
C ILE A 436 -2.32 -34.07 -9.72
N ASP A 437 -2.99 -35.15 -10.15
CA ASP A 437 -2.38 -36.45 -10.43
C ASP A 437 -1.57 -36.46 -11.75
N GLY A 438 -1.55 -35.37 -12.51
CA GLY A 438 -0.83 -35.24 -13.79
C GLY A 438 -1.47 -36.03 -14.95
N LYS A 439 -2.77 -36.36 -14.86
CA LYS A 439 -3.51 -37.08 -15.91
C LYS A 439 -4.05 -36.17 -17.02
N ILE A 440 -4.27 -34.88 -16.71
CA ILE A 440 -4.76 -33.91 -17.68
C ILE A 440 -3.57 -33.33 -18.44
N LYS A 441 -3.61 -33.48 -19.77
CA LYS A 441 -2.68 -32.80 -20.67
C LYS A 441 -3.32 -31.50 -21.14
N PRO A 442 -2.66 -30.31 -20.98
CA PRO A 442 -3.09 -29.11 -21.64
C PRO A 442 -3.17 -29.37 -23.16
N LYS A 443 -4.29 -29.07 -23.81
CA LYS A 443 -4.37 -29.14 -25.27
C LYS A 443 -3.37 -28.13 -25.82
N GLU A 444 -2.42 -28.61 -26.62
CA GLU A 444 -1.39 -27.81 -27.26
C GLU A 444 -2.05 -26.70 -28.11
N THR A 445 -1.91 -25.47 -27.72
CA THR A 445 -2.05 -24.34 -28.65
C THR A 445 -0.69 -24.16 -29.34
N LYS A 446 -0.72 -23.98 -30.65
CA LYS A 446 0.44 -23.99 -31.57
C LYS A 446 1.56 -22.99 -31.30
N GLU A 447 1.48 -22.16 -30.25
CA GLU A 447 2.40 -21.03 -30.01
C GLU A 447 3.26 -21.11 -28.73
N LEU A 448 3.17 -22.17 -27.93
CA LEU A 448 4.07 -22.40 -26.81
C LEU A 448 4.90 -23.67 -27.04
N LEU A 449 5.78 -23.60 -28.02
CA LEU A 449 6.90 -24.53 -28.21
C LEU A 449 7.99 -24.29 -27.15
N THR A 450 7.70 -24.55 -25.90
CA THR A 450 8.74 -24.76 -24.90
C THR A 450 8.49 -26.10 -24.24
N GLU A 451 9.30 -27.05 -24.67
CA GLU A 451 9.63 -28.36 -24.10
C GLU A 451 8.49 -29.23 -23.56
N ARG A 452 8.30 -30.37 -24.22
CA ARG A 452 7.56 -31.55 -23.76
C ARG A 452 8.05 -31.99 -22.39
N ARG A 453 7.59 -31.37 -21.31
CA ARG A 453 7.71 -31.97 -19.97
C ARG A 453 6.61 -33.01 -19.84
N SER A 454 7.00 -34.29 -19.71
CA SER A 454 6.09 -35.34 -19.26
C SER A 454 5.45 -34.86 -17.96
N GLN A 455 4.11 -34.78 -17.95
CA GLN A 455 3.39 -34.35 -16.75
C GLN A 455 3.59 -35.41 -15.65
N LYS A 456 4.35 -35.02 -14.66
CA LYS A 456 4.46 -35.76 -13.40
C LYS A 456 3.38 -35.24 -12.46
N PRO A 457 2.90 -36.05 -11.53
CA PRO A 457 2.02 -35.57 -10.46
C PRO A 457 2.60 -34.35 -9.78
N ILE A 458 1.73 -33.40 -9.44
CA ILE A 458 2.13 -32.17 -8.76
C ILE A 458 2.72 -32.52 -7.39
N LYS A 459 3.91 -31.98 -7.10
CA LYS A 459 4.56 -32.17 -5.82
C LYS A 459 4.28 -31.01 -4.91
N PHE A 460 3.60 -31.27 -3.82
CA PHE A 460 3.28 -30.31 -2.77
C PHE A 460 4.28 -30.40 -1.62
N SER A 461 4.50 -29.26 -0.96
CA SER A 461 5.22 -29.23 0.32
C SER A 461 4.47 -30.02 1.41
N LYS A 462 5.12 -30.16 2.56
CA LYS A 462 4.49 -30.75 3.74
C LYS A 462 3.28 -29.93 4.19
N GLU A 463 3.44 -28.59 4.24
CA GLU A 463 2.41 -27.66 4.66
C GLU A 463 1.16 -27.73 3.76
N ALA A 464 1.35 -27.81 2.45
CA ALA A 464 0.25 -27.98 1.51
C ALA A 464 -0.42 -29.38 1.66
N LYS A 465 0.34 -30.44 1.85
CA LYS A 465 -0.21 -31.78 2.12
C LYS A 465 -1.06 -31.81 3.39
N ASP A 466 -0.62 -31.11 4.44
CA ASP A 466 -1.37 -30.98 5.68
C ASP A 466 -2.71 -30.27 5.48
N ILE A 467 -2.79 -29.33 4.51
CA ILE A 467 -4.06 -28.70 4.10
C ILE A 467 -4.97 -29.68 3.39
N PHE A 468 -4.45 -30.49 2.45
CA PHE A 468 -5.24 -31.53 1.78
C PHE A 468 -5.79 -32.55 2.78
N GLU A 469 -5.00 -32.95 3.80
CA GLU A 469 -5.48 -33.82 4.88
C GLU A 469 -6.67 -33.18 5.62
N ALA A 470 -6.51 -31.94 6.08
CA ALA A 470 -7.58 -31.24 6.80
C ALA A 470 -8.81 -31.01 5.92
N GLY A 471 -8.60 -30.71 4.64
CA GLY A 471 -9.67 -30.57 3.65
C GLY A 471 -10.41 -31.89 3.43
N ARG A 472 -9.70 -33.00 3.31
CA ARG A 472 -10.28 -34.34 3.15
C ARG A 472 -11.19 -34.70 4.32
N GLU A 473 -10.76 -34.44 5.54
CA GLU A 473 -11.59 -34.67 6.73
C GLU A 473 -12.86 -33.82 6.74
N LEU A 474 -12.78 -32.55 6.26
CA LEU A 474 -13.94 -31.70 6.12
C LEU A 474 -14.94 -32.24 5.08
N TRP A 475 -14.48 -32.72 3.91
CA TRP A 475 -15.32 -33.34 2.89
C TRP A 475 -15.92 -34.67 3.38
N LYS A 476 -15.14 -35.53 4.06
CA LYS A 476 -15.65 -36.76 4.69
C LYS A 476 -16.77 -36.44 5.68
N TYR A 477 -16.62 -35.43 6.48
CA TYR A 477 -17.66 -35.02 7.43
C TYR A 477 -18.91 -34.54 6.71
N TYR A 478 -18.77 -33.70 5.70
CA TYR A 478 -19.88 -33.24 4.88
C TYR A 478 -20.66 -34.39 4.25
N HIS A 479 -19.97 -35.36 3.65
CA HIS A 479 -20.60 -36.52 2.98
C HIS A 479 -21.30 -37.51 3.95
N LYS A 480 -21.19 -37.35 5.25
CA LYS A 480 -21.97 -38.13 6.25
C LYS A 480 -23.39 -37.59 6.45
N HIS A 481 -23.66 -36.35 5.99
CA HIS A 481 -24.96 -35.72 6.14
C HIS A 481 -25.92 -36.15 5.03
N ASP A 482 -27.22 -36.08 5.33
CA ASP A 482 -28.27 -36.26 4.33
C ASP A 482 -28.59 -34.95 3.60
N LEU A 483 -29.25 -35.10 2.44
CA LEU A 483 -29.70 -33.97 1.60
C LEU A 483 -28.57 -33.02 1.17
N ILE A 484 -27.39 -33.56 0.98
CA ILE A 484 -26.21 -32.82 0.50
C ILE A 484 -26.17 -32.74 -1.03
N ASN A 485 -25.50 -31.70 -1.56
CA ASN A 485 -25.05 -31.68 -2.94
C ASN A 485 -23.73 -32.49 -3.05
N ILE A 486 -23.74 -33.60 -3.79
CA ILE A 486 -22.57 -34.45 -3.93
C ILE A 486 -21.37 -33.74 -4.55
N ASN A 487 -21.65 -32.75 -5.45
CA ASN A 487 -20.67 -31.97 -6.16
C ASN A 487 -20.22 -30.69 -5.41
N ALA A 488 -20.53 -30.60 -4.10
CA ALA A 488 -20.25 -29.41 -3.31
C ALA A 488 -18.77 -29.00 -3.36
N SER A 489 -18.54 -27.73 -3.62
CA SER A 489 -17.23 -27.11 -3.50
C SER A 489 -16.86 -26.78 -2.04
N TYR A 490 -15.64 -26.30 -1.82
CA TYR A 490 -15.25 -25.73 -0.53
C TYR A 490 -16.19 -24.59 -0.07
N TYR A 491 -16.64 -23.77 -1.00
CA TYR A 491 -17.60 -22.70 -0.71
C TYR A 491 -18.97 -23.25 -0.31
N ASP A 492 -19.49 -24.25 -1.04
CA ASP A 492 -20.79 -24.86 -0.77
C ASP A 492 -20.83 -25.58 0.59
N ILE A 493 -19.76 -26.31 0.93
CA ILE A 493 -19.62 -26.95 2.24
C ILE A 493 -19.67 -25.91 3.36
N ARG A 494 -18.97 -24.80 3.20
CA ARG A 494 -19.02 -23.70 4.17
C ARG A 494 -20.40 -23.08 4.26
N LYS A 495 -21.06 -22.86 3.11
CA LYS A 495 -22.42 -22.33 3.03
C LYS A 495 -23.43 -23.24 3.73
N PHE A 496 -23.30 -24.56 3.55
CA PHE A 496 -24.14 -25.57 4.18
C PHE A 496 -24.08 -25.51 5.72
N PHE A 497 -22.91 -25.48 6.31
CA PHE A 497 -22.74 -25.46 7.76
C PHE A 497 -22.92 -24.09 8.41
N GLN A 498 -22.43 -23.03 7.79
CA GLN A 498 -22.45 -21.70 8.38
C GLN A 498 -23.74 -20.93 8.09
N GLY A 499 -24.43 -21.27 7.00
CA GLY A 499 -25.59 -20.51 6.53
C GLY A 499 -25.21 -19.11 6.03
N VAL A 500 -26.24 -18.39 5.57
CA VAL A 500 -26.13 -17.02 5.04
C VAL A 500 -27.06 -16.11 5.82
N ASP A 501 -26.55 -15.00 6.25
CA ASP A 501 -27.35 -13.95 6.91
C ASP A 501 -28.36 -13.37 5.90
N SER A 502 -29.66 -13.42 6.25
CA SER A 502 -30.76 -13.05 5.36
C SER A 502 -30.79 -11.57 4.99
N LYS A 503 -30.22 -10.69 5.83
CA LYS A 503 -30.20 -9.24 5.60
C LYS A 503 -29.01 -8.78 4.77
N SER A 504 -27.83 -9.33 5.06
CA SER A 504 -26.58 -8.92 4.40
C SER A 504 -26.19 -9.80 3.21
N GLY A 505 -26.78 -10.98 3.04
CA GLY A 505 -26.38 -11.97 2.05
C GLY A 505 -24.98 -12.54 2.27
N ARG A 506 -24.40 -12.33 3.45
CA ARG A 506 -23.05 -12.80 3.78
C ARG A 506 -23.09 -14.11 4.53
N MET A 507 -22.11 -14.97 4.26
CA MET A 507 -21.92 -16.19 5.01
C MET A 507 -21.59 -15.86 6.47
N ASN A 508 -22.23 -16.58 7.40
CA ASN A 508 -21.97 -16.42 8.83
C ASN A 508 -20.54 -16.86 9.18
N ASN A 509 -19.98 -16.31 10.25
CA ASN A 509 -18.59 -16.60 10.63
C ASN A 509 -18.43 -17.97 11.30
N LYS A 510 -19.47 -18.45 11.99
CA LYS A 510 -19.49 -19.71 12.72
C LYS A 510 -20.75 -20.50 12.38
N SER A 511 -20.67 -21.82 12.56
CA SER A 511 -21.79 -22.76 12.52
C SER A 511 -22.29 -23.05 13.95
N ILE A 512 -23.50 -23.57 14.07
CA ILE A 512 -23.98 -24.21 15.31
C ILE A 512 -23.35 -25.62 15.49
N ASP A 513 -22.81 -26.19 14.42
CA ASP A 513 -22.16 -27.50 14.42
C ASP A 513 -20.71 -27.38 14.95
N GLU A 514 -20.48 -27.88 16.15
CA GLU A 514 -19.18 -27.83 16.82
C GLU A 514 -18.12 -28.69 16.13
N THR A 515 -18.50 -29.84 15.57
CA THR A 515 -17.58 -30.69 14.83
C THR A 515 -17.08 -30.01 13.57
N TYR A 516 -17.98 -29.40 12.82
CA TYR A 516 -17.60 -28.57 11.68
C TYR A 516 -16.68 -27.42 12.09
N ASN A 517 -17.02 -26.68 13.17
CA ASN A 517 -16.20 -25.55 13.64
C ASN A 517 -14.77 -26.00 14.00
N LYS A 518 -14.61 -27.20 14.56
CA LYS A 518 -13.29 -27.78 14.85
C LYS A 518 -12.52 -28.13 13.58
N LEU A 519 -13.17 -28.76 12.60
CA LEU A 519 -12.56 -29.14 11.32
C LEU A 519 -12.13 -27.92 10.51
N ILE A 520 -13.02 -26.94 10.35
CA ILE A 520 -12.70 -25.72 9.60
C ILE A 520 -11.66 -24.86 10.34
N GLY A 521 -11.64 -24.88 11.67
CA GLY A 521 -10.62 -24.25 12.49
C GLY A 521 -9.24 -24.84 12.23
N ASN A 522 -9.10 -26.16 12.24
CA ASN A 522 -7.86 -26.86 11.92
C ASN A 522 -7.37 -26.53 10.49
N LEU A 523 -8.27 -26.57 9.51
CA LEU A 523 -7.93 -26.21 8.13
C LEU A 523 -7.42 -24.76 8.02
N ARG A 524 -8.09 -23.81 8.70
CA ARG A 524 -7.67 -22.39 8.71
C ARG A 524 -6.30 -22.18 9.35
N GLU A 525 -5.98 -22.89 10.42
CA GLU A 525 -4.63 -22.79 11.04
C GLU A 525 -3.54 -23.32 10.09
N ARG A 526 -3.78 -24.42 9.39
CA ARG A 526 -2.84 -24.94 8.37
C ARG A 526 -2.71 -23.99 7.20
N MET A 527 -3.80 -23.34 6.78
CA MET A 527 -3.79 -22.28 5.76
C MET A 527 -2.92 -21.10 6.17
N LYS A 528 -2.93 -20.69 7.45
CA LYS A 528 -2.06 -19.61 7.94
C LYS A 528 -0.57 -19.99 7.87
N ILE A 529 -0.25 -21.25 8.16
CA ILE A 529 1.13 -21.75 8.09
C ILE A 529 1.61 -21.72 6.64
N LEU A 530 0.80 -22.22 5.69
CA LEU A 530 1.13 -22.15 4.27
C LEU A 530 1.21 -20.71 3.77
N ALA A 531 0.31 -19.83 4.20
CA ALA A 531 0.34 -18.42 3.86
C ALA A 531 1.69 -17.76 4.18
N LYS A 532 2.25 -18.03 5.37
CA LYS A 532 3.58 -17.53 5.76
C LYS A 532 4.72 -18.07 4.89
N LYS A 533 4.59 -19.32 4.41
CA LYS A 533 5.59 -19.95 3.54
C LYS A 533 5.59 -19.35 2.14
N ILE A 534 4.42 -19.04 1.60
CA ILE A 534 4.25 -18.48 0.25
C ILE A 534 4.23 -16.95 0.23
N GLU A 535 4.41 -16.30 1.38
CA GLU A 535 4.49 -14.83 1.48
C GLU A 535 5.69 -14.32 0.67
N PRO A 536 5.46 -13.37 -0.28
CA PRO A 536 6.49 -12.89 -1.20
C PRO A 536 7.54 -11.98 -0.56
#